data_b5596469e5e9e05ee9626eefd97f5b8d
#
_entry.id   b5596469e5e9e05ee9626eefd97f5b8d
#
_cell.length_a   1.000
_cell.length_b   1.000
_cell.length_c   1.000
_cell.angle_alpha   90.00
_cell.angle_beta   90.00
_cell.angle_gamma   90.00
#
_symmetry.space_group_name_H-M   'P 1'
#
loop_
_entity.id
_entity.type
_entity.pdbx_description
1 polymer ?
#
loop_
_entity_poly.entity_id
_entity_poly.type
_entity_poly.pdbx_seq_one_letter_code
_entity_poly.pdbx_strand_id
1 'polypeptide(L)' 'MAIWKCEKCGYKAEGRCRPATCPQCGAPKEQFKKQD' A
#
# COMPACT_ATOMS: atom_id res chain seq x y z
N MET A 1 13.19 -5.57 -1.94
CA MET A 1 12.16 -4.99 -1.11
C MET A 1 10.88 -4.87 -1.90
N ALA A 2 9.76 -4.92 -1.24
CA ALA A 2 8.48 -4.92 -1.93
C ALA A 2 7.91 -3.52 -2.05
N ILE A 3 7.21 -3.29 -3.13
CA ILE A 3 6.48 -2.04 -3.34
C ILE A 3 5.00 -2.38 -3.22
N TRP A 4 4.32 -1.66 -2.36
CA TRP A 4 2.90 -1.86 -2.13
C TRP A 4 2.14 -0.65 -2.66
N LYS A 5 1.19 -0.90 -3.52
CA LYS A 5 0.43 0.19 -4.14
C LYS A 5 -1.02 0.15 -3.67
N CYS A 6 -1.49 1.28 -3.17
CA CYS A 6 -2.88 1.43 -2.77
C CYS A 6 -3.74 1.57 -4.02
N GLU A 7 -4.78 0.75 -4.12
CA GLU A 7 -5.65 0.78 -5.28
C GLU A 7 -6.69 1.89 -5.21
N LYS A 8 -6.85 2.50 -4.05
CA LYS A 8 -7.83 3.55 -3.90
C LYS A 8 -7.33 4.91 -4.34
N CYS A 9 -6.14 5.26 -3.93
CA CYS A 9 -5.59 6.58 -4.24
C CYS A 9 -4.30 6.52 -5.04
N GLY A 10 -3.73 5.33 -5.21
CA GLY A 10 -2.49 5.19 -5.96
C GLY A 10 -1.25 5.43 -5.13
N TYR A 11 -1.39 5.46 -3.82
CA TYR A 11 -0.25 5.64 -2.94
C TYR A 11 0.73 4.47 -3.06
N LYS A 12 2.02 4.77 -3.06
CA LYS A 12 3.05 3.74 -3.12
C LYS A 12 3.80 3.70 -1.80
N ALA A 13 3.93 2.51 -1.25
CA ALA A 13 4.67 2.29 -0.02
C ALA A 13 5.79 1.31 -0.29
N GLU A 14 7.00 1.66 0.12
CA GLU A 14 8.14 0.78 -0.04
C GLU A 14 8.53 0.22 1.31
N GLY A 15 8.83 -1.07 1.34
CA GLY A 15 9.25 -1.68 2.57
C GLY A 15 9.04 -3.17 2.56
N ARG A 16 9.47 -3.79 3.65
CA ARG A 16 9.34 -5.24 3.78
C ARG A 16 7.91 -5.66 4.04
N CYS A 17 7.15 -4.82 4.70
CA CYS A 17 5.81 -5.15 5.09
C CYS A 17 4.82 -4.17 4.51
N ARG A 18 3.64 -4.71 4.24
CA ARG A 18 2.54 -3.89 3.76
C ARG A 18 2.05 -2.98 4.88
N PRO A 19 1.73 -1.72 4.56
CA PRO A 19 1.17 -0.83 5.58
C PRO A 19 -0.17 -1.37 6.08
N ALA A 20 -0.47 -1.11 7.33
CA ALA A 20 -1.75 -1.55 7.88
C ALA A 20 -2.91 -0.79 7.23
N THR A 21 -2.70 0.49 6.98
CA THR A 21 -3.69 1.31 6.30
C THR A 21 -2.96 2.33 5.44
N CYS A 22 -3.66 2.81 4.43
CA CYS A 22 -3.12 3.85 3.58
C CYS A 22 -3.11 5.18 4.35
N PRO A 23 -1.96 5.83 4.50
CA PRO A 23 -1.90 7.11 5.21
C PRO A 23 -2.49 8.27 4.41
N GLN A 24 -2.73 8.05 3.14
CA GLN A 24 -3.25 9.10 2.28
C GLN A 24 -4.76 9.09 2.18
N CYS A 25 -5.36 7.94 1.97
CA CYS A 25 -6.80 7.86 1.84
C CYS A 25 -7.46 7.03 2.94
N GLY A 26 -6.66 6.35 3.75
CA GLY A 26 -7.18 5.56 4.85
C GLY A 26 -7.70 4.20 4.43
N ALA A 27 -7.34 3.73 3.25
CA ALA A 27 -7.79 2.42 2.79
C ALA A 27 -7.17 1.31 3.64
N PRO A 28 -7.89 0.20 3.80
CA PRO A 28 -7.35 -0.93 4.55
C PRO A 28 -6.19 -1.59 3.81
N LYS A 29 -5.43 -2.40 4.54
CA LYS A 29 -4.29 -3.07 3.94
C LYS A 29 -4.69 -3.96 2.78
N GLU A 30 -5.93 -4.40 2.75
CA GLU A 30 -6.41 -5.26 1.67
C GLU A 30 -6.43 -4.55 0.33
N GLN A 31 -6.37 -3.24 0.34
CA GLN A 31 -6.34 -2.45 -0.89
C GLN A 31 -4.95 -2.31 -1.46
N PHE A 32 -3.95 -2.77 -0.73
CA PHE A 32 -2.58 -2.70 -1.20
C PHE A 32 -2.23 -3.91 -2.03
N LYS A 33 -1.60 -3.67 -3.17
CA LYS A 33 -1.14 -4.74 -4.04
C LYS A 33 0.37 -4.68 -4.18
N LYS A 34 0.98 -5.85 -4.22
CA LYS A 34 2.43 -5.95 -4.37
C LYS A 34 2.80 -5.62 -5.80
N GLN A 35 3.63 -4.61 -5.95
CA GLN A 35 4.07 -4.15 -7.26
C GLN A 35 5.41 -4.74 -7.69
N ASP A 36 6.02 -5.44 -6.83
CA ASP A 36 7.36 -6.00 -7.00
C ASP A 36 7.48 -6.93 -8.20
#